data_5e13ed8e1295105b3606e9756d8e0520
#
_entry.id   5e13ed8e1295105b3606e9756d8e0520
#
_cell.length_a   1.000
_cell.length_b   1.000
_cell.length_c   1.000
_cell.angle_alpha   90.00
_cell.angle_beta   90.00
_cell.angle_gamma   90.00
#
_symmetry.space_group_name_H-M   'P 1'
#
loop_
_entity.id
_entity.type
_entity.pdbx_description
1 polymer ?
#
loop_
_entity_poly.entity_id
_entity_poly.type
_entity_poly.pdbx_seq_one_letter_code
_entity_poly.pdbx_strand_id
1 'polypeptide(L)'
;SCVQEKEDNNVLRRVEACMELFPDSALSLLSQIECPECMRGQQRADYALLLTQALDKNYLDNLQSDSLIMIAVEYYKQEGDKLKAGKAYFYYGKVMLLKERFSDAMQAYLEASSLLEETRDYKVQGMVWEYIGYLNSVQGLYENSIDNFKHSIRYYELASDRRRILYGYRNMARGYFSVHHNDSAGWYAEKGLVLSDTVSGMKASFLHLLGLIANNEKRYPQAIEYFSNAMEVCDNLNDKYRYSLSLGRVYSEVGQKKKAEDCFVSCINATNIFVSSGAYYYLADMHKKDGNYLKA
;
A
#
# COMPACT_ATOMS: atom_id res chain seq x y z
N SER A 1 41.00 3.65 -5.53
CA SER A 1 41.90 2.94 -6.46
C SER A 1 41.04 2.13 -7.46
N CYS A 2 41.59 1.81 -8.65
CA CYS A 2 40.89 0.96 -9.66
C CYS A 2 40.48 -0.42 -9.12
N VAL A 3 41.13 -0.92 -8.10
CA VAL A 3 40.76 -2.22 -7.47
C VAL A 3 39.46 -2.04 -6.66
N GLN A 4 39.40 -1.03 -5.82
CA GLN A 4 38.22 -0.73 -5.02
C GLN A 4 36.99 -0.47 -5.89
N GLU A 5 37.13 0.30 -6.97
CA GLU A 5 36.04 0.58 -7.91
C GLU A 5 35.47 -0.71 -8.56
N LYS A 6 36.36 -1.68 -8.88
CA LYS A 6 35.91 -2.98 -9.41
C LYS A 6 35.20 -3.84 -8.35
N GLU A 7 35.66 -3.79 -7.11
CA GLU A 7 35.06 -4.51 -5.98
C GLU A 7 33.66 -3.94 -5.69
N ASP A 8 33.53 -2.63 -5.58
CA ASP A 8 32.25 -1.95 -5.35
C ASP A 8 31.25 -2.22 -6.49
N ASN A 9 31.70 -2.18 -7.75
CA ASN A 9 30.84 -2.54 -8.90
C ASN A 9 30.35 -3.99 -8.84
N ASN A 10 31.20 -4.92 -8.35
CA ASN A 10 30.78 -6.30 -8.16
C ASN A 10 29.73 -6.41 -7.05
N VAL A 11 29.89 -5.67 -5.95
CA VAL A 11 28.90 -5.61 -4.87
C VAL A 11 27.58 -5.07 -5.40
N LEU A 12 27.57 -3.95 -6.11
CA LEU A 12 26.34 -3.35 -6.67
C LEU A 12 25.59 -4.29 -7.61
N ARG A 13 26.30 -5.04 -8.48
CA ARG A 13 25.68 -6.08 -9.33
C ARG A 13 25.02 -7.21 -8.52
N ARG A 14 25.67 -7.66 -7.45
CA ARG A 14 25.11 -8.68 -6.54
C ARG A 14 23.89 -8.17 -5.81
N VAL A 15 23.93 -6.91 -5.37
CA VAL A 15 22.78 -6.22 -4.76
C VAL A 15 21.59 -6.19 -5.73
N GLU A 16 21.81 -5.75 -6.96
CA GLU A 16 20.74 -5.71 -7.97
C GLU A 16 20.15 -7.10 -8.23
N ALA A 17 20.98 -8.12 -8.32
CA ALA A 17 20.54 -9.49 -8.58
C ALA A 17 19.69 -10.09 -7.43
N CYS A 18 19.97 -9.75 -6.16
CA CYS A 18 19.24 -10.29 -5.02
C CYS A 18 18.11 -9.39 -4.50
N MET A 19 18.01 -8.16 -4.97
CA MET A 19 17.11 -7.11 -4.46
C MET A 19 15.64 -7.53 -4.36
N GLU A 20 15.14 -8.29 -5.34
CA GLU A 20 13.72 -8.67 -5.38
C GLU A 20 13.37 -9.82 -4.43
N LEU A 21 14.27 -10.78 -4.26
CA LEU A 21 14.02 -11.99 -3.48
C LEU A 21 14.56 -11.90 -2.05
N PHE A 22 15.65 -11.16 -1.85
CA PHE A 22 16.37 -11.09 -0.57
C PHE A 22 16.78 -9.64 -0.27
N PRO A 23 15.81 -8.72 -0.03
CA PRO A 23 16.10 -7.29 0.17
C PRO A 23 16.96 -6.99 1.40
N ASP A 24 16.86 -7.77 2.46
CA ASP A 24 17.72 -7.71 3.66
C ASP A 24 19.17 -8.08 3.33
N SER A 25 19.40 -9.10 2.51
CA SER A 25 20.73 -9.43 2.00
C SER A 25 21.29 -8.33 1.10
N ALA A 26 20.44 -7.72 0.26
CA ALA A 26 20.82 -6.58 -0.56
C ALA A 26 21.27 -5.39 0.30
N LEU A 27 20.53 -5.07 1.36
CA LEU A 27 20.88 -4.00 2.30
C LEU A 27 22.21 -4.33 3.04
N SER A 28 22.39 -5.57 3.49
CA SER A 28 23.63 -6.04 4.13
C SER A 28 24.84 -5.92 3.20
N LEU A 29 24.71 -6.24 1.92
CA LEU A 29 25.77 -6.06 0.93
C LEU A 29 26.12 -4.58 0.73
N LEU A 30 25.12 -3.69 0.65
CA LEU A 30 25.34 -2.25 0.52
C LEU A 30 26.09 -1.67 1.74
N SER A 31 25.83 -2.19 2.94
CA SER A 31 26.53 -1.75 4.16
C SER A 31 28.01 -2.13 4.22
N GLN A 32 28.48 -3.02 3.34
CA GLN A 32 29.90 -3.41 3.26
C GLN A 32 30.73 -2.41 2.44
N ILE A 33 30.10 -1.48 1.75
CA ILE A 33 30.78 -0.44 0.98
C ILE A 33 31.32 0.61 1.96
N GLU A 34 32.64 0.73 2.05
CA GLU A 34 33.32 1.55 3.07
C GLU A 34 33.15 3.06 2.84
N CYS A 35 33.20 3.53 1.58
CA CYS A 35 33.12 4.96 1.25
C CYS A 35 32.15 5.24 0.09
N PRO A 36 30.83 5.13 0.32
CA PRO A 36 29.86 5.41 -0.74
C PRO A 36 29.97 6.83 -1.31
N GLU A 37 30.35 7.80 -0.46
CA GLU A 37 30.56 9.20 -0.86
C GLU A 37 31.79 9.41 -1.78
N CYS A 38 32.69 8.46 -1.80
CA CYS A 38 33.85 8.47 -2.71
C CYS A 38 33.48 8.07 -4.14
N MET A 39 32.37 7.37 -4.31
CA MET A 39 31.86 6.94 -5.62
C MET A 39 31.54 8.14 -6.53
N ARG A 40 31.67 7.96 -7.84
CA ARG A 40 31.41 8.99 -8.85
C ARG A 40 30.59 8.41 -10.02
N GLY A 41 29.95 9.29 -10.76
CA GLY A 41 29.22 8.94 -11.99
C GLY A 41 28.21 7.83 -11.77
N GLN A 42 28.20 6.86 -12.69
CA GLN A 42 27.26 5.74 -12.66
C GLN A 42 27.28 4.94 -11.36
N GLN A 43 28.45 4.67 -10.82
CA GLN A 43 28.58 3.90 -9.58
C GLN A 43 27.87 4.58 -8.40
N ARG A 44 28.00 5.90 -8.28
CA ARG A 44 27.31 6.67 -7.26
C ARG A 44 25.79 6.68 -7.46
N ALA A 45 25.35 6.77 -8.70
CA ALA A 45 23.92 6.73 -9.05
C ALA A 45 23.31 5.34 -8.80
N ASP A 46 24.03 4.27 -9.20
CA ASP A 46 23.59 2.88 -8.91
C ASP A 46 23.48 2.65 -7.40
N TYR A 47 24.47 3.07 -6.62
CA TYR A 47 24.41 2.97 -5.16
C TYR A 47 23.19 3.71 -4.58
N ALA A 48 22.95 4.95 -5.02
CA ALA A 48 21.84 5.77 -4.53
C ALA A 48 20.48 5.12 -4.83
N LEU A 49 20.29 4.62 -6.05
CA LEU A 49 19.06 3.93 -6.46
C LEU A 49 18.86 2.63 -5.68
N LEU A 50 19.90 1.79 -5.61
CA LEU A 50 19.81 0.49 -4.95
C LEU A 50 19.63 0.62 -3.43
N LEU A 51 20.28 1.58 -2.79
CA LEU A 51 20.09 1.81 -1.35
C LEU A 51 18.67 2.30 -1.05
N THR A 52 18.16 3.25 -1.82
CA THR A 52 16.77 3.72 -1.66
C THR A 52 15.77 2.57 -1.86
N GLN A 53 15.99 1.73 -2.87
CA GLN A 53 15.17 0.54 -3.11
C GLN A 53 15.26 -0.48 -1.96
N ALA A 54 16.46 -0.75 -1.45
CA ALA A 54 16.68 -1.69 -0.35
C ALA A 54 16.01 -1.21 0.94
N LEU A 55 16.14 0.08 1.27
CA LEU A 55 15.47 0.69 2.42
C LEU A 55 13.95 0.58 2.32
N ASP A 56 13.37 0.87 1.15
CA ASP A 56 11.94 0.74 0.90
C ASP A 56 11.44 -0.70 1.10
N LYS A 57 12.14 -1.68 0.53
CA LYS A 57 11.76 -3.09 0.62
C LYS A 57 11.91 -3.68 2.03
N ASN A 58 12.77 -3.09 2.86
CA ASN A 58 12.97 -3.45 4.27
C ASN A 58 12.13 -2.59 5.23
N TYR A 59 11.23 -1.75 4.74
CA TYR A 59 10.37 -0.87 5.55
C TYR A 59 11.15 0.07 6.49
N LEU A 60 12.31 0.54 6.04
CA LEU A 60 13.19 1.45 6.79
C LEU A 60 12.95 2.90 6.34
N ASP A 61 11.70 3.34 6.42
CA ASP A 61 11.22 4.63 5.91
C ASP A 61 11.93 5.83 6.52
N ASN A 62 12.30 5.73 7.81
CA ASN A 62 13.01 6.78 8.55
C ASN A 62 14.47 7.00 8.07
N LEU A 63 15.02 6.09 7.28
CA LEU A 63 16.37 6.20 6.70
C LEU A 63 16.35 6.71 5.25
N GLN A 64 15.17 6.95 4.67
CA GLN A 64 15.03 7.43 3.31
C GLN A 64 15.50 8.88 3.15
N SER A 65 16.22 9.15 2.05
CA SER A 65 16.80 10.47 1.75
C SER A 65 16.46 10.93 0.33
N ASP A 66 15.84 12.11 0.22
CA ASP A 66 15.57 12.75 -1.06
C ASP A 66 16.85 13.21 -1.79
N SER A 67 17.82 13.75 -1.05
CA SER A 67 19.09 14.15 -1.62
C SER A 67 19.90 12.98 -2.19
N LEU A 68 19.78 11.79 -1.57
CA LEU A 68 20.46 10.59 -2.06
C LEU A 68 19.84 10.11 -3.36
N ILE A 69 18.53 9.91 -3.41
CA ILE A 69 17.86 9.39 -4.62
C ILE A 69 17.93 10.38 -5.78
N MET A 70 17.99 11.69 -5.51
CA MET A 70 18.18 12.71 -6.54
C MET A 70 19.48 12.54 -7.33
N ILE A 71 20.54 12.00 -6.72
CA ILE A 71 21.78 11.68 -7.45
C ILE A 71 21.49 10.69 -8.59
N ALA A 72 20.66 9.68 -8.34
CA ALA A 72 20.28 8.72 -9.38
C ALA A 72 19.34 9.35 -10.42
N VAL A 73 18.36 10.16 -9.99
CA VAL A 73 17.44 10.87 -10.88
C VAL A 73 18.21 11.74 -11.87
N GLU A 74 19.10 12.61 -11.38
CA GLU A 74 19.87 13.55 -12.20
C GLU A 74 20.81 12.82 -13.17
N TYR A 75 21.55 11.84 -12.65
CA TYR A 75 22.49 11.07 -13.46
C TYR A 75 21.81 10.33 -14.61
N TYR A 76 20.79 9.50 -14.31
CA TYR A 76 20.16 8.69 -15.35
C TYR A 76 19.30 9.49 -16.33
N LYS A 77 18.74 10.63 -15.89
CA LYS A 77 18.08 11.57 -16.79
C LYS A 77 19.09 12.16 -17.80
N GLN A 78 20.28 12.54 -17.35
CA GLN A 78 21.34 13.08 -18.19
C GLN A 78 21.89 12.03 -19.18
N GLU A 79 22.09 10.80 -18.71
CA GLU A 79 22.60 9.69 -19.54
C GLU A 79 21.55 9.15 -20.54
N GLY A 80 20.26 9.50 -20.36
CA GLY A 80 19.18 9.03 -21.21
C GLY A 80 18.78 7.55 -20.97
N ASP A 81 19.19 6.95 -19.84
CA ASP A 81 18.75 5.61 -19.46
C ASP A 81 17.31 5.67 -18.92
N LYS A 82 16.35 5.50 -19.82
CA LYS A 82 14.91 5.61 -19.52
C LYS A 82 14.47 4.65 -18.40
N LEU A 83 15.03 3.42 -18.38
CA LEU A 83 14.64 2.42 -17.39
C LEU A 83 15.11 2.83 -15.98
N LYS A 84 16.39 3.14 -15.84
CA LYS A 84 16.95 3.52 -14.54
C LYS A 84 16.46 4.89 -14.08
N ALA A 85 16.30 5.85 -15.00
CA ALA A 85 15.69 7.14 -14.70
C ALA A 85 14.23 6.98 -14.22
N GLY A 86 13.43 6.17 -14.89
CA GLY A 86 12.05 5.89 -14.48
C GLY A 86 11.98 5.21 -13.10
N LYS A 87 12.86 4.25 -12.82
CA LYS A 87 12.98 3.66 -11.47
C LYS A 87 13.40 4.68 -10.43
N ALA A 88 14.38 5.54 -10.74
CA ALA A 88 14.83 6.58 -9.82
C ALA A 88 13.72 7.58 -9.50
N TYR A 89 12.95 8.04 -10.49
CA TYR A 89 11.79 8.89 -10.28
C TYR A 89 10.69 8.20 -9.48
N PHE A 90 10.44 6.90 -9.70
CA PHE A 90 9.48 6.15 -8.90
C PHE A 90 9.88 6.12 -7.41
N TYR A 91 11.14 5.81 -7.11
CA TYR A 91 11.61 5.80 -5.72
C TYR A 91 11.71 7.21 -5.12
N TYR A 92 12.04 8.22 -5.91
CA TYR A 92 11.94 9.62 -5.47
C TYR A 92 10.50 9.97 -5.09
N GLY A 93 9.53 9.60 -5.92
CA GLY A 93 8.10 9.78 -5.60
C GLY A 93 7.69 9.10 -4.30
N LYS A 94 8.21 7.90 -4.00
CA LYS A 94 7.98 7.22 -2.72
C LYS A 94 8.56 8.00 -1.54
N VAL A 95 9.78 8.51 -1.68
CA VAL A 95 10.40 9.34 -0.64
C VAL A 95 9.62 10.64 -0.41
N MET A 96 9.11 11.27 -1.48
CA MET A 96 8.24 12.45 -1.37
C MET A 96 6.92 12.12 -0.67
N LEU A 97 6.34 10.96 -0.97
CA LEU A 97 5.12 10.48 -0.30
C LEU A 97 5.33 10.28 1.20
N LEU A 98 6.45 9.68 1.63
CA LEU A 98 6.80 9.54 3.04
C LEU A 98 6.95 10.88 3.77
N LYS A 99 7.35 11.91 3.04
CA LYS A 99 7.46 13.30 3.54
C LYS A 99 6.16 14.10 3.40
N GLU A 100 5.06 13.46 3.03
CA GLU A 100 3.74 14.06 2.80
C GLU A 100 3.74 15.18 1.72
N ARG A 101 4.77 15.18 0.85
CA ARG A 101 4.90 16.09 -0.28
C ARG A 101 4.15 15.52 -1.49
N PHE A 102 2.83 15.49 -1.41
CA PHE A 102 1.96 14.79 -2.36
C PHE A 102 2.07 15.32 -3.79
N SER A 103 2.23 16.63 -3.97
CA SER A 103 2.41 17.25 -5.30
C SER A 103 3.70 16.78 -5.97
N ASP A 104 4.81 16.79 -5.22
CA ASP A 104 6.11 16.36 -5.74
C ASP A 104 6.12 14.85 -6.03
N ALA A 105 5.46 14.06 -5.17
CA ALA A 105 5.28 12.62 -5.40
C ALA A 105 4.48 12.37 -6.69
N MET A 106 3.38 13.08 -6.93
CA MET A 106 2.58 12.97 -8.15
C MET A 106 3.42 13.31 -9.38
N GLN A 107 4.14 14.43 -9.36
CA GLN A 107 5.00 14.82 -10.47
C GLN A 107 6.07 13.76 -10.76
N ALA A 108 6.71 13.23 -9.72
CA ALA A 108 7.72 12.19 -9.88
C ALA A 108 7.15 10.91 -10.49
N TYR A 109 5.94 10.49 -10.09
CA TYR A 109 5.29 9.32 -10.69
C TYR A 109 4.88 9.54 -12.15
N LEU A 110 4.44 10.75 -12.51
CA LEU A 110 4.13 11.09 -13.91
C LEU A 110 5.40 11.07 -14.79
N GLU A 111 6.53 11.60 -14.31
CA GLU A 111 7.83 11.49 -14.99
C GLU A 111 8.26 10.02 -15.12
N ALA A 112 8.13 9.23 -14.05
CA ALA A 112 8.42 7.81 -14.08
C ALA A 112 7.56 7.07 -15.12
N SER A 113 6.25 7.36 -15.17
CA SER A 113 5.32 6.78 -16.13
C SER A 113 5.75 7.04 -17.58
N SER A 114 6.08 8.29 -17.89
CA SER A 114 6.53 8.70 -19.24
C SER A 114 7.83 8.01 -19.65
N LEU A 115 8.81 7.92 -18.74
CA LEU A 115 10.09 7.29 -19.02
C LEU A 115 9.98 5.77 -19.19
N LEU A 116 9.08 5.13 -18.44
CA LEU A 116 8.92 3.68 -18.44
C LEU A 116 8.03 3.16 -19.59
N GLU A 117 7.26 4.01 -20.25
CA GLU A 117 6.27 3.62 -21.26
C GLU A 117 6.86 2.75 -22.37
N GLU A 118 8.07 3.07 -22.83
CA GLU A 118 8.78 2.33 -23.89
C GLU A 118 9.60 1.15 -23.34
N THR A 119 9.59 0.91 -22.04
CA THR A 119 10.34 -0.18 -21.41
C THR A 119 9.49 -1.45 -21.27
N ARG A 120 10.13 -2.57 -20.91
CA ARG A 120 9.44 -3.83 -20.61
C ARG A 120 9.39 -4.14 -19.12
N ASP A 121 9.71 -3.17 -18.26
CA ASP A 121 9.59 -3.37 -16.81
C ASP A 121 8.14 -3.15 -16.36
N TYR A 122 7.26 -4.05 -16.80
CA TYR A 122 5.82 -3.99 -16.51
C TYR A 122 5.50 -3.95 -15.02
N LYS A 123 6.35 -4.57 -14.19
CA LYS A 123 6.16 -4.53 -12.74
C LYS A 123 6.28 -3.11 -12.19
N VAL A 124 7.33 -2.38 -12.56
CA VAL A 124 7.51 -0.99 -12.11
C VAL A 124 6.47 -0.06 -12.72
N GLN A 125 6.10 -0.26 -14.00
CA GLN A 125 4.99 0.47 -14.62
C GLN A 125 3.68 0.28 -13.83
N GLY A 126 3.36 -0.96 -13.46
CA GLY A 126 2.20 -1.25 -12.62
C GLY A 126 2.25 -0.56 -11.26
N MET A 127 3.43 -0.52 -10.63
CA MET A 127 3.64 0.18 -9.36
C MET A 127 3.44 1.69 -9.50
N VAL A 128 3.95 2.31 -10.54
CA VAL A 128 3.77 3.75 -10.80
C VAL A 128 2.28 4.09 -10.88
N TRP A 129 1.51 3.37 -11.69
CA TRP A 129 0.06 3.59 -11.82
C TRP A 129 -0.71 3.31 -10.52
N GLU A 130 -0.28 2.32 -9.74
CA GLU A 130 -0.84 2.06 -8.41
C GLU A 130 -0.68 3.26 -7.47
N TYR A 131 0.52 3.88 -7.45
CA TYR A 131 0.78 5.03 -6.58
C TYR A 131 0.11 6.31 -7.07
N ILE A 132 -0.02 6.54 -8.38
CA ILE A 132 -0.85 7.62 -8.94
C ILE A 132 -2.32 7.43 -8.51
N GLY A 133 -2.85 6.20 -8.64
CA GLY A 133 -4.19 5.85 -8.20
C GLY A 133 -4.39 6.06 -6.69
N TYR A 134 -3.40 5.69 -5.88
CA TYR A 134 -3.42 5.93 -4.44
C TYR A 134 -3.48 7.43 -4.11
N LEU A 135 -2.65 8.26 -4.73
CA LEU A 135 -2.65 9.71 -4.51
C LEU A 135 -4.00 10.35 -4.91
N ASN A 136 -4.58 9.94 -6.04
CA ASN A 136 -5.92 10.39 -6.43
C ASN A 136 -6.98 9.96 -5.41
N SER A 137 -6.90 8.75 -4.88
CA SER A 137 -7.81 8.26 -3.83
C SER A 137 -7.71 9.08 -2.54
N VAL A 138 -6.49 9.44 -2.11
CA VAL A 138 -6.25 10.28 -0.92
C VAL A 138 -6.85 11.68 -1.11
N GLN A 139 -6.84 12.20 -2.34
CA GLN A 139 -7.44 13.50 -2.70
C GLN A 139 -8.95 13.43 -2.94
N GLY A 140 -9.58 12.26 -2.82
CA GLY A 140 -11.00 12.06 -3.07
C GLY A 140 -11.38 11.99 -4.56
N LEU A 141 -10.41 11.94 -5.46
CA LEU A 141 -10.60 11.82 -6.91
C LEU A 141 -10.79 10.34 -7.29
N TYR A 142 -11.89 9.74 -6.82
CA TYR A 142 -12.08 8.28 -6.85
C TYR A 142 -12.23 7.72 -8.27
N GLU A 143 -12.88 8.44 -9.20
CA GLU A 143 -13.00 8.03 -10.60
C GLU A 143 -11.61 7.95 -11.27
N ASN A 144 -10.78 8.98 -11.09
CA ASN A 144 -9.40 8.99 -11.60
C ASN A 144 -8.58 7.86 -10.96
N SER A 145 -8.77 7.63 -9.66
CA SER A 145 -8.13 6.54 -8.92
C SER A 145 -8.47 5.17 -9.52
N ILE A 146 -9.76 4.92 -9.82
CA ILE A 146 -10.24 3.69 -10.45
C ILE A 146 -9.56 3.47 -11.80
N ASP A 147 -9.48 4.48 -12.65
CA ASP A 147 -8.85 4.37 -13.97
C ASP A 147 -7.34 4.07 -13.85
N ASN A 148 -6.67 4.71 -12.93
CA ASN A 148 -5.25 4.42 -12.68
C ASN A 148 -5.02 2.99 -12.14
N PHE A 149 -5.90 2.49 -11.26
CA PHE A 149 -5.82 1.10 -10.80
C PHE A 149 -6.10 0.08 -11.92
N LYS A 150 -6.96 0.39 -12.90
CA LYS A 150 -7.11 -0.45 -14.11
C LYS A 150 -5.80 -0.55 -14.89
N HIS A 151 -5.12 0.59 -15.09
CA HIS A 151 -3.80 0.60 -15.74
C HIS A 151 -2.79 -0.24 -14.95
N SER A 152 -2.74 -0.06 -13.63
CA SER A 152 -1.87 -0.83 -12.74
C SER A 152 -2.10 -2.34 -12.88
N ILE A 153 -3.34 -2.81 -12.82
CA ILE A 153 -3.69 -4.23 -12.96
C ILE A 153 -3.23 -4.77 -14.31
N ARG A 154 -3.48 -4.05 -15.41
CA ARG A 154 -3.04 -4.46 -16.75
C ARG A 154 -1.53 -4.70 -16.82
N TYR A 155 -0.73 -3.81 -16.24
CA TYR A 155 0.71 -3.99 -16.19
C TYR A 155 1.14 -5.14 -15.28
N TYR A 156 0.45 -5.37 -14.17
CA TYR A 156 0.72 -6.52 -13.31
C TYR A 156 0.33 -7.85 -13.96
N GLU A 157 -0.69 -7.88 -14.81
CA GLU A 157 -1.04 -9.03 -15.64
C GLU A 157 0.09 -9.33 -16.66
N LEU A 158 0.62 -8.30 -17.35
CA LEU A 158 1.79 -8.45 -18.24
C LEU A 158 3.05 -8.92 -17.49
N ALA A 159 3.22 -8.49 -16.24
CA ALA A 159 4.30 -8.92 -15.37
C ALA A 159 4.07 -10.31 -14.73
N SER A 160 2.88 -10.89 -14.90
CA SER A 160 2.43 -12.13 -14.21
C SER A 160 2.57 -12.05 -12.68
N ASP A 161 2.45 -10.84 -12.10
CA ASP A 161 2.55 -10.61 -10.66
C ASP A 161 1.20 -10.79 -9.97
N ARG A 162 0.84 -12.06 -9.69
CA ARG A 162 -0.43 -12.43 -9.09
C ARG A 162 -0.71 -11.71 -7.76
N ARG A 163 0.32 -11.51 -6.94
CA ARG A 163 0.18 -10.83 -5.65
C ARG A 163 -0.26 -9.39 -5.84
N ARG A 164 0.37 -8.66 -6.78
CA ARG A 164 0.02 -7.26 -7.07
C ARG A 164 -1.32 -7.11 -7.78
N ILE A 165 -1.72 -8.06 -8.60
CA ILE A 165 -3.09 -8.11 -9.16
C ILE A 165 -4.13 -8.14 -8.04
N LEU A 166 -3.91 -8.92 -6.97
CA LEU A 166 -4.82 -8.94 -5.81
C LEU A 166 -4.90 -7.59 -5.09
N TYR A 167 -3.76 -6.90 -4.89
CA TYR A 167 -3.79 -5.53 -4.38
C TYR A 167 -4.58 -4.59 -5.29
N GLY A 168 -4.41 -4.72 -6.61
CA GLY A 168 -5.17 -3.98 -7.62
C GLY A 168 -6.68 -4.21 -7.46
N TYR A 169 -7.15 -5.46 -7.37
CA TYR A 169 -8.57 -5.77 -7.17
C TYR A 169 -9.12 -5.20 -5.87
N ARG A 170 -8.36 -5.27 -4.77
CA ARG A 170 -8.75 -4.64 -3.51
C ARG A 170 -8.90 -3.12 -3.66
N ASN A 171 -7.97 -2.47 -4.33
CA ASN A 171 -8.01 -1.03 -4.56
C ASN A 171 -9.19 -0.64 -5.48
N MET A 172 -9.47 -1.44 -6.52
CA MET A 172 -10.64 -1.27 -7.37
C MET A 172 -11.95 -1.40 -6.58
N ALA A 173 -12.07 -2.45 -5.75
CA ALA A 173 -13.26 -2.65 -4.92
C ALA A 173 -13.49 -1.47 -3.97
N ARG A 174 -12.42 -0.96 -3.35
CA ARG A 174 -12.50 0.24 -2.49
C ARG A 174 -12.87 1.49 -3.26
N GLY A 175 -12.28 1.72 -4.44
CA GLY A 175 -12.58 2.86 -5.30
C GLY A 175 -14.06 2.87 -5.69
N TYR A 176 -14.58 1.76 -6.22
CA TYR A 176 -15.99 1.64 -6.59
C TYR A 176 -16.93 1.77 -5.39
N PHE A 177 -16.56 1.23 -4.22
CA PHE A 177 -17.33 1.41 -3.00
C PHE A 177 -17.42 2.89 -2.59
N SER A 178 -16.32 3.65 -2.75
CA SER A 178 -16.26 5.08 -2.41
C SER A 178 -17.14 5.95 -3.33
N VAL A 179 -17.38 5.52 -4.57
CA VAL A 179 -18.31 6.18 -5.50
C VAL A 179 -19.71 5.54 -5.50
N HIS A 180 -20.03 4.72 -4.50
CA HIS A 180 -21.33 4.06 -4.32
C HIS A 180 -21.75 3.10 -5.46
N HIS A 181 -20.80 2.60 -6.24
CA HIS A 181 -21.02 1.56 -7.24
C HIS A 181 -20.83 0.16 -6.63
N ASN A 182 -21.78 -0.24 -5.79
CA ASN A 182 -21.69 -1.47 -5.00
C ASN A 182 -21.55 -2.75 -5.85
N ASP A 183 -22.22 -2.85 -6.99
CA ASP A 183 -22.15 -4.01 -7.89
C ASP A 183 -20.72 -4.22 -8.39
N SER A 184 -20.06 -3.15 -8.88
CA SER A 184 -18.67 -3.20 -9.35
C SER A 184 -17.73 -3.48 -8.18
N ALA A 185 -17.96 -2.85 -7.03
CA ALA A 185 -17.16 -3.09 -5.82
C ALA A 185 -17.24 -4.56 -5.39
N GLY A 186 -18.43 -5.14 -5.38
CA GLY A 186 -18.70 -6.54 -5.07
C GLY A 186 -17.99 -7.48 -6.04
N TRP A 187 -18.12 -7.23 -7.34
CA TRP A 187 -17.48 -8.03 -8.38
C TRP A 187 -15.96 -8.13 -8.19
N TYR A 188 -15.28 -6.98 -7.96
CA TYR A 188 -13.84 -6.99 -7.72
C TYR A 188 -13.47 -7.64 -6.39
N ALA A 189 -14.29 -7.46 -5.34
CA ALA A 189 -14.04 -8.09 -4.04
C ALA A 189 -14.20 -9.61 -4.10
N GLU A 190 -15.22 -10.13 -4.78
CA GLU A 190 -15.44 -11.56 -4.99
C GLU A 190 -14.34 -12.19 -5.86
N LYS A 191 -13.97 -11.53 -6.96
CA LYS A 191 -12.87 -11.97 -7.81
C LYS A 191 -11.55 -12.04 -7.04
N GLY A 192 -11.29 -11.05 -6.21
CA GLY A 192 -10.12 -11.04 -5.32
C GLY A 192 -10.20 -12.12 -4.24
N LEU A 193 -11.36 -12.35 -3.65
CA LEU A 193 -11.56 -13.40 -2.64
C LEU A 193 -11.24 -14.79 -3.20
N VAL A 194 -11.75 -15.14 -4.37
CA VAL A 194 -11.47 -16.42 -5.05
C VAL A 194 -9.97 -16.62 -5.29
N LEU A 195 -9.24 -15.56 -5.62
CA LEU A 195 -7.80 -15.63 -5.91
C LEU A 195 -6.92 -15.52 -4.67
N SER A 196 -7.47 -15.16 -3.51
CA SER A 196 -6.71 -14.79 -2.32
C SER A 196 -6.15 -15.95 -1.50
N ASP A 197 -6.59 -17.20 -1.74
CA ASP A 197 -6.16 -18.36 -0.95
C ASP A 197 -4.64 -18.59 -0.95
N THR A 198 -3.93 -18.00 -1.92
CA THR A 198 -2.47 -18.13 -2.05
C THR A 198 -1.68 -16.97 -1.44
N VAL A 199 -2.35 -15.94 -0.91
CA VAL A 199 -1.71 -14.73 -0.37
C VAL A 199 -2.24 -14.43 1.02
N SER A 200 -1.42 -14.69 2.04
CA SER A 200 -1.76 -14.43 3.44
C SER A 200 -2.28 -13.01 3.68
N GLY A 201 -3.32 -12.89 4.49
CA GLY A 201 -3.93 -11.62 4.89
C GLY A 201 -4.87 -10.98 3.85
N MET A 202 -4.84 -11.38 2.58
CA MET A 202 -5.70 -10.78 1.55
C MET A 202 -7.16 -11.24 1.67
N LYS A 203 -7.38 -12.49 2.05
CA LYS A 203 -8.72 -13.07 2.22
C LYS A 203 -9.56 -12.26 3.22
N ALA A 204 -9.00 -11.95 4.39
CA ALA A 204 -9.67 -11.13 5.41
C ALA A 204 -10.05 -9.74 4.86
N SER A 205 -9.17 -9.13 4.09
CA SER A 205 -9.42 -7.80 3.49
C SER A 205 -10.58 -7.81 2.49
N PHE A 206 -10.71 -8.85 1.65
CA PHE A 206 -11.83 -8.97 0.72
C PHE A 206 -13.14 -9.29 1.44
N LEU A 207 -13.12 -10.19 2.44
CA LEU A 207 -14.29 -10.47 3.28
C LEU A 207 -14.77 -9.18 3.99
N HIS A 208 -13.85 -8.36 4.52
CA HIS A 208 -14.23 -7.07 5.11
C HIS A 208 -14.90 -6.14 4.09
N LEU A 209 -14.37 -6.04 2.85
CA LEU A 209 -14.99 -5.23 1.79
C LEU A 209 -16.39 -5.72 1.44
N LEU A 210 -16.59 -7.03 1.30
CA LEU A 210 -17.92 -7.61 1.07
C LEU A 210 -18.87 -7.32 2.23
N GLY A 211 -18.38 -7.36 3.47
CA GLY A 211 -19.14 -6.95 4.64
C GLY A 211 -19.56 -5.48 4.62
N LEU A 212 -18.68 -4.58 4.19
CA LEU A 212 -18.99 -3.15 4.04
C LEU A 212 -20.07 -2.92 2.96
N ILE A 213 -19.97 -3.62 1.82
CA ILE A 213 -20.94 -3.55 0.74
C ILE A 213 -22.30 -4.07 1.22
N ALA A 214 -22.34 -5.25 1.84
CA ALA A 214 -23.56 -5.83 2.38
C ALA A 214 -24.22 -4.93 3.43
N ASN A 215 -23.43 -4.28 4.29
CA ASN A 215 -23.93 -3.31 5.27
C ASN A 215 -24.54 -2.07 4.59
N ASN A 216 -23.88 -1.54 3.56
CA ASN A 216 -24.39 -0.38 2.79
C ASN A 216 -25.72 -0.69 2.10
N GLU A 217 -25.92 -1.94 1.71
CA GLU A 217 -27.16 -2.46 1.11
C GLU A 217 -28.17 -2.94 2.16
N LYS A 218 -27.90 -2.73 3.45
CA LYS A 218 -28.73 -3.17 4.58
C LYS A 218 -28.95 -4.69 4.65
N ARG A 219 -28.08 -5.46 4.01
CA ARG A 219 -28.04 -6.93 4.11
C ARG A 219 -27.30 -7.36 5.38
N TYR A 220 -27.83 -6.95 6.54
CA TYR A 220 -27.15 -7.06 7.84
C TYR A 220 -26.72 -8.51 8.22
N PRO A 221 -27.53 -9.55 7.99
CA PRO A 221 -27.08 -10.92 8.29
C PRO A 221 -25.82 -11.31 7.52
N GLN A 222 -25.75 -10.96 6.23
CA GLN A 222 -24.57 -11.22 5.40
C GLN A 222 -23.37 -10.35 5.82
N ALA A 223 -23.60 -9.09 6.18
CA ALA A 223 -22.53 -8.23 6.70
C ALA A 223 -21.90 -8.80 7.97
N ILE A 224 -22.73 -9.31 8.91
CA ILE A 224 -22.25 -9.96 10.14
C ILE A 224 -21.41 -11.19 9.81
N GLU A 225 -21.88 -12.05 8.89
CA GLU A 225 -21.15 -13.24 8.45
C GLU A 225 -19.78 -12.86 7.84
N TYR A 226 -19.76 -11.93 6.90
CA TYR A 226 -18.51 -11.50 6.25
C TYR A 226 -17.51 -10.90 7.24
N PHE A 227 -17.95 -10.03 8.17
CA PHE A 227 -17.05 -9.44 9.15
C PHE A 227 -16.53 -10.50 10.16
N SER A 228 -17.38 -11.42 10.58
CA SER A 228 -16.98 -12.51 11.47
C SER A 228 -15.94 -13.42 10.81
N ASN A 229 -16.17 -13.81 9.57
CA ASN A 229 -15.23 -14.61 8.78
C ASN A 229 -13.91 -13.85 8.54
N ALA A 230 -13.96 -12.52 8.31
CA ALA A 230 -12.77 -11.70 8.18
C ALA A 230 -11.92 -11.71 9.45
N MET A 231 -12.56 -11.60 10.62
CA MET A 231 -11.89 -11.66 11.93
C MET A 231 -11.27 -13.04 12.21
N GLU A 232 -11.94 -14.11 11.80
CA GLU A 232 -11.46 -15.48 11.99
C GLU A 232 -10.18 -15.75 11.19
N VAL A 233 -10.15 -15.36 9.91
CA VAL A 233 -9.01 -15.64 9.00
C VAL A 233 -7.90 -14.58 9.07
N CYS A 234 -8.04 -13.55 9.91
CA CYS A 234 -7.08 -12.46 10.05
C CYS A 234 -6.09 -12.74 11.17
N ASP A 235 -4.79 -12.66 10.91
CA ASP A 235 -3.75 -12.79 11.93
C ASP A 235 -3.33 -11.43 12.51
N ASN A 236 -3.53 -10.33 11.76
CA ASN A 236 -3.12 -9.00 12.18
C ASN A 236 -4.10 -8.39 13.18
N LEU A 237 -3.62 -8.06 14.39
CA LEU A 237 -4.46 -7.54 15.47
C LEU A 237 -5.10 -6.18 15.13
N ASN A 238 -4.38 -5.28 14.46
CA ASN A 238 -4.93 -3.97 14.07
C ASN A 238 -6.06 -4.10 13.05
N ASP A 239 -5.93 -5.05 12.12
CA ASP A 239 -7.01 -5.33 11.18
C ASP A 239 -8.21 -5.98 11.89
N LYS A 240 -7.99 -6.87 12.86
CA LYS A 240 -9.07 -7.43 13.70
C LYS A 240 -9.86 -6.33 14.40
N TYR A 241 -9.20 -5.34 14.98
CA TYR A 241 -9.88 -4.20 15.60
C TYR A 241 -10.74 -3.42 14.60
N ARG A 242 -10.22 -3.19 13.40
CA ARG A 242 -10.99 -2.53 12.34
C ARG A 242 -12.22 -3.32 11.91
N TYR A 243 -12.11 -4.65 11.81
CA TYR A 243 -13.23 -5.52 11.48
C TYR A 243 -14.24 -5.61 12.62
N SER A 244 -13.78 -5.68 13.87
CA SER A 244 -14.61 -5.62 15.06
C SER A 244 -15.40 -4.31 15.14
N LEU A 245 -14.77 -3.16 14.84
CA LEU A 245 -15.46 -1.88 14.78
C LEU A 245 -16.60 -1.89 13.75
N SER A 246 -16.35 -2.45 12.56
CA SER A 246 -17.36 -2.56 11.50
C SER A 246 -18.51 -3.50 11.93
N LEU A 247 -18.21 -4.61 12.56
CA LEU A 247 -19.17 -5.57 13.09
C LEU A 247 -20.04 -4.96 14.20
N GLY A 248 -19.41 -4.22 15.12
CA GLY A 248 -20.11 -3.50 16.19
C GLY A 248 -21.14 -2.50 15.65
N ARG A 249 -20.79 -1.79 14.58
CA ARG A 249 -21.73 -0.88 13.90
C ARG A 249 -22.96 -1.63 13.38
N VAL A 250 -22.77 -2.77 12.72
CA VAL A 250 -23.90 -3.58 12.22
C VAL A 250 -24.75 -4.11 13.38
N TYR A 251 -24.12 -4.58 14.48
CA TYR A 251 -24.89 -4.99 15.66
C TYR A 251 -25.70 -3.86 16.27
N SER A 252 -25.16 -2.64 16.25
CA SER A 252 -25.89 -1.45 16.69
C SER A 252 -27.11 -1.15 15.81
N GLU A 253 -26.97 -1.25 14.48
CA GLU A 253 -28.07 -1.04 13.52
C GLU A 253 -29.21 -2.07 13.68
N VAL A 254 -28.86 -3.33 14.00
CA VAL A 254 -29.87 -4.39 14.21
C VAL A 254 -30.35 -4.51 15.66
N GLY A 255 -29.98 -3.58 16.53
CA GLY A 255 -30.43 -3.50 17.93
C GLY A 255 -29.80 -4.52 18.88
N GLN A 256 -28.74 -5.20 18.48
CA GLN A 256 -27.99 -6.16 19.34
C GLN A 256 -26.98 -5.41 20.21
N LYS A 257 -27.46 -4.57 21.13
CA LYS A 257 -26.68 -3.61 21.92
C LYS A 257 -25.48 -4.24 22.62
N LYS A 258 -25.66 -5.35 23.33
CA LYS A 258 -24.58 -5.99 24.09
C LYS A 258 -23.43 -6.43 23.17
N LYS A 259 -23.74 -7.03 22.03
CA LYS A 259 -22.71 -7.45 21.08
C LYS A 259 -22.02 -6.24 20.45
N ALA A 260 -22.76 -5.16 20.17
CA ALA A 260 -22.18 -3.92 19.69
C ALA A 260 -21.19 -3.33 20.71
N GLU A 261 -21.59 -3.26 21.99
CA GLU A 261 -20.74 -2.78 23.09
C GLU A 261 -19.46 -3.64 23.22
N ASP A 262 -19.58 -4.96 23.23
CA ASP A 262 -18.43 -5.87 23.31
C ASP A 262 -17.43 -5.64 22.17
N CYS A 263 -17.93 -5.45 20.93
CA CYS A 263 -17.10 -5.11 19.78
C CYS A 263 -16.38 -3.78 19.94
N PHE A 264 -17.08 -2.73 20.37
CA PHE A 264 -16.48 -1.40 20.54
C PHE A 264 -15.46 -1.36 21.69
N VAL A 265 -15.78 -2.00 22.83
CA VAL A 265 -14.86 -2.12 23.98
C VAL A 265 -13.56 -2.82 23.56
N SER A 266 -13.63 -3.86 22.73
CA SER A 266 -12.43 -4.54 22.22
C SER A 266 -11.51 -3.61 21.41
N CYS A 267 -12.05 -2.54 20.82
CA CYS A 267 -11.32 -1.62 19.93
C CYS A 267 -10.70 -0.40 20.66
N ILE A 268 -10.99 -0.18 21.95
CA ILE A 268 -10.52 1.01 22.71
C ILE A 268 -9.00 1.13 22.68
N ASN A 269 -8.28 0.00 22.82
CA ASN A 269 -6.82 -0.05 22.87
C ASN A 269 -6.16 -0.25 21.50
N ALA A 270 -6.90 -0.05 20.39
CA ALA A 270 -6.31 -0.13 19.06
C ALA A 270 -5.26 0.97 18.89
N THR A 271 -4.10 0.61 18.35
CA THR A 271 -3.02 1.56 18.04
C THR A 271 -3.41 2.53 16.92
N ASN A 272 -4.32 2.13 16.05
CA ASN A 272 -4.89 3.00 15.03
C ASN A 272 -5.90 3.97 15.65
N ILE A 273 -5.55 5.25 15.68
CA ILE A 273 -6.34 6.31 16.31
C ILE A 273 -7.77 6.43 15.73
N PHE A 274 -7.96 6.15 14.44
CA PHE A 274 -9.30 6.19 13.83
C PHE A 274 -10.19 5.07 14.34
N VAL A 275 -9.60 3.90 14.64
CA VAL A 275 -10.35 2.77 15.20
C VAL A 275 -10.72 3.02 16.66
N SER A 276 -9.76 3.43 17.49
CA SER A 276 -10.01 3.71 18.90
C SER A 276 -10.95 4.90 19.10
N SER A 277 -10.76 6.00 18.37
CA SER A 277 -11.69 7.15 18.41
C SER A 277 -13.09 6.78 17.93
N GLY A 278 -13.20 5.96 16.87
CA GLY A 278 -14.49 5.43 16.42
C GLY A 278 -15.18 4.58 17.47
N ALA A 279 -14.44 3.74 18.19
CA ALA A 279 -14.98 2.93 19.28
C ALA A 279 -15.54 3.81 20.42
N TYR A 280 -14.80 4.81 20.88
CA TYR A 280 -15.28 5.77 21.88
C TYR A 280 -16.53 6.52 21.40
N TYR A 281 -16.53 6.98 20.15
CA TYR A 281 -17.69 7.66 19.57
C TYR A 281 -18.96 6.81 19.62
N TYR A 282 -18.88 5.54 19.16
CA TYR A 282 -20.05 4.66 19.15
C TYR A 282 -20.50 4.24 20.54
N LEU A 283 -19.58 4.03 21.48
CA LEU A 283 -19.91 3.78 22.88
C LEU A 283 -20.64 4.98 23.53
N ALA A 284 -20.13 6.18 23.30
CA ALA A 284 -20.76 7.41 23.79
C ALA A 284 -22.16 7.60 23.20
N ASP A 285 -22.33 7.37 21.87
CA ASP A 285 -23.65 7.46 21.23
C ASP A 285 -24.66 6.43 21.79
N MET A 286 -24.20 5.20 22.05
CA MET A 286 -25.03 4.15 22.67
C MET A 286 -25.46 4.57 24.09
N HIS A 287 -24.55 5.03 24.94
CA HIS A 287 -24.86 5.46 26.29
C HIS A 287 -25.78 6.68 26.33
N LYS A 288 -25.58 7.61 25.39
CA LYS A 288 -26.48 8.76 25.25
C LYS A 288 -27.92 8.34 24.89
N LYS A 289 -28.08 7.41 23.93
CA LYS A 289 -29.39 6.86 23.55
C LYS A 289 -30.08 6.12 24.69
N ASP A 290 -29.31 5.52 25.59
CA ASP A 290 -29.83 4.84 26.78
C ASP A 290 -30.07 5.80 27.97
N GLY A 291 -29.86 7.12 27.82
CA GLY A 291 -30.03 8.13 28.87
C GLY A 291 -28.93 8.13 29.93
N ASN A 292 -27.84 7.41 29.71
CA ASN A 292 -26.73 7.30 30.64
C ASN A 292 -25.61 8.30 30.31
N TYR A 293 -25.91 9.58 30.52
CA TYR A 293 -25.01 10.69 30.20
C TYR A 293 -23.69 10.71 30.99
N LEU A 294 -23.61 9.99 32.12
CA LEU A 294 -22.38 9.91 32.94
C LEU A 294 -21.34 8.97 32.31
N LYS A 295 -21.79 8.07 31.43
CA LYS A 295 -20.92 7.12 30.68
C LYS A 295 -20.67 7.53 29.24
N ALA A 296 -21.45 8.48 28.71
CA ALA A 296 -21.27 9.02 27.36
C ALA A 296 -20.18 10.09 27.35
#